data_b6105eee951661470b613e4d7b6b953a
#
_entry.id   b6105eee951661470b613e4d7b6b953a
#
_cell.length_a   1.000
_cell.length_b   1.000
_cell.length_c   1.000
_cell.angle_alpha   90.00
_cell.angle_beta   90.00
_cell.angle_gamma   90.00
#
_symmetry.space_group_name_H-M   'P 1'
#
loop_
_entity.id
_entity.type
_entity.pdbx_description
1 polymer ?
#
loop_
_entity_poly.entity_id
_entity_poly.type
_entity_poly.pdbx_seq_one_letter_code
_entity_poly.pdbx_strand_id
1 'polypeptide(L)'
;MSRAIIFDWGNTLMREIPIQRRPSVHSPLVEMMPGVAEALEELHQRYICCVASNARGPEATTLGIVLERTGLDRYFQRLFTAHTMGSEKPSPEFFDGILQELEIAAIDCIMVGDDYWRDISGAKAAGMRTIWLTPSRTTDEADADVVINSMEQLVDAVATLDSQSP
;
A
#
# COMPACT_ATOMS: atom_id res chain seq x y z
N MET A 1 11.83 16.16 -8.64
CA MET A 1 10.38 15.97 -8.63
C MET A 1 10.03 15.06 -7.46
N SER A 2 8.94 15.34 -6.75
CA SER A 2 8.50 14.49 -5.65
C SER A 2 7.93 13.18 -6.21
N ARG A 3 8.24 12.04 -5.56
CA ARG A 3 7.70 10.72 -5.90
C ARG A 3 7.03 10.11 -4.68
N ALA A 4 5.99 9.30 -4.89
CA ALA A 4 5.25 8.69 -3.81
C ALA A 4 5.15 7.17 -3.96
N ILE A 5 5.06 6.48 -2.81
CA ILE A 5 4.66 5.08 -2.74
C ILE A 5 3.38 5.00 -1.90
N ILE A 6 2.36 4.42 -2.48
CA ILE A 6 1.05 4.23 -1.88
C ILE A 6 0.92 2.75 -1.50
N PHE A 7 0.75 2.48 -0.23
CA PHE A 7 0.66 1.12 0.31
C PHE A 7 -0.79 0.76 0.63
N ASP A 8 -1.25 -0.38 0.17
CA ASP A 8 -2.43 -1.01 0.73
C ASP A 8 -2.16 -1.46 2.18
N TRP A 9 -3.23 -1.74 2.92
CA TRP A 9 -3.16 -2.11 4.34
C TRP A 9 -3.12 -3.62 4.56
N GLY A 10 -4.26 -4.28 4.32
CA GLY A 10 -4.45 -5.70 4.64
C GLY A 10 -3.57 -6.62 3.80
N ASN A 11 -2.87 -7.55 4.42
CA ASN A 11 -1.93 -8.48 3.79
C ASN A 11 -0.83 -7.81 2.94
N THR A 12 -0.67 -6.51 3.06
CA THR A 12 0.42 -5.70 2.46
C THR A 12 1.33 -5.15 3.56
N LEU A 13 0.83 -4.25 4.41
CA LEU A 13 1.53 -3.75 5.58
C LEU A 13 1.28 -4.62 6.81
N MET A 14 0.03 -5.04 7.00
CA MET A 14 -0.44 -5.81 8.14
C MET A 14 -1.12 -7.09 7.69
N ARG A 15 -0.78 -8.19 8.34
CA ARG A 15 -1.47 -9.46 8.13
C ARG A 15 -2.85 -9.42 8.74
N GLU A 16 -3.86 -9.76 7.99
CA GLU A 16 -5.21 -9.97 8.50
C GLU A 16 -5.26 -11.29 9.26
N ILE A 17 -5.56 -11.22 10.56
CA ILE A 17 -5.72 -12.40 11.41
C ILE A 17 -7.22 -12.71 11.50
N PRO A 18 -7.68 -13.85 10.97
CA PRO A 18 -9.07 -14.27 11.10
C PRO A 18 -9.49 -14.35 12.57
N ILE A 19 -10.72 -13.94 12.87
CA ILE A 19 -11.27 -13.89 14.25
C ILE A 19 -11.11 -15.25 14.95
N GLN A 20 -11.28 -16.36 14.22
CA GLN A 20 -11.19 -17.73 14.74
C GLN A 20 -9.77 -18.13 15.18
N ARG A 21 -8.74 -17.40 14.78
CA ARG A 21 -7.33 -17.68 15.09
C ARG A 21 -6.72 -16.73 16.11
N ARG A 22 -7.53 -15.85 16.71
CA ARG A 22 -7.04 -14.90 17.72
C ARG A 22 -6.77 -15.64 19.03
N PRO A 23 -5.55 -15.56 19.60
CA PRO A 23 -5.19 -16.29 20.83
C PRO A 23 -5.95 -15.77 22.06
N SER A 24 -6.36 -14.52 22.08
CA SER A 24 -7.19 -13.92 23.12
C SER A 24 -7.85 -12.63 22.62
N VAL A 25 -8.86 -12.15 23.36
CA VAL A 25 -9.51 -10.85 23.12
C VAL A 25 -8.55 -9.65 23.28
N HIS A 26 -7.42 -9.85 23.93
CA HIS A 26 -6.37 -8.82 24.13
C HIS A 26 -5.21 -8.94 23.16
N SER A 27 -5.20 -9.96 22.29
CA SER A 27 -4.15 -10.09 21.27
C SER A 27 -4.28 -8.97 20.25
N PRO A 28 -3.15 -8.44 19.72
CA PRO A 28 -3.20 -7.47 18.64
C PRO A 28 -3.98 -8.07 17.46
N LEU A 29 -4.91 -7.28 16.92
CA LEU A 29 -5.78 -7.69 15.80
C LEU A 29 -5.00 -7.79 14.48
N VAL A 30 -3.77 -7.31 14.46
CA VAL A 30 -2.91 -7.20 13.29
C VAL A 30 -1.47 -7.54 13.66
N GLU A 31 -0.79 -8.16 12.73
CA GLU A 31 0.64 -8.46 12.77
C GLU A 31 1.30 -7.80 11.56
N MET A 32 2.41 -7.11 11.77
CA MET A 32 3.16 -6.50 10.68
C MET A 32 3.68 -7.57 9.72
N MET A 33 3.55 -7.33 8.41
CA MET A 33 4.11 -8.23 7.41
C MET A 33 5.64 -8.19 7.46
N PRO A 34 6.33 -9.34 7.30
CA PRO A 34 7.79 -9.39 7.27
C PRO A 34 8.37 -8.46 6.20
N GLY A 35 9.45 -7.75 6.53
CA GLY A 35 10.14 -6.83 5.62
C GLY A 35 9.56 -5.42 5.52
N VAL A 36 8.39 -5.15 6.11
CA VAL A 36 7.73 -3.84 6.02
C VAL A 36 8.54 -2.75 6.73
N ALA A 37 9.00 -3.01 7.94
CA ALA A 37 9.72 -2.00 8.72
C ALA A 37 11.03 -1.61 8.03
N GLU A 38 11.78 -2.58 7.56
CA GLU A 38 13.06 -2.39 6.86
C GLU A 38 12.87 -1.65 5.53
N ALA A 39 11.86 -2.03 4.77
CA ALA A 39 11.55 -1.37 3.50
C ALA A 39 11.14 0.10 3.71
N LEU A 40 10.30 0.37 4.70
CA LEU A 40 9.87 1.75 5.01
C LEU A 40 11.03 2.61 5.51
N GLU A 41 11.91 2.05 6.37
CA GLU A 41 13.10 2.77 6.87
C GLU A 41 13.99 3.28 5.73
N GLU A 42 14.11 2.52 4.65
CA GLU A 42 14.89 2.92 3.49
C GLU A 42 14.10 3.84 2.54
N LEU A 43 12.88 3.46 2.19
CA LEU A 43 12.12 4.14 1.13
C LEU A 43 11.62 5.52 1.53
N HIS A 44 11.24 5.74 2.81
CA HIS A 44 10.73 7.04 3.26
C HIS A 44 11.73 8.19 3.12
N GLN A 45 13.02 7.89 2.97
CA GLN A 45 14.06 8.90 2.77
C GLN A 45 14.02 9.51 1.36
N ARG A 46 13.43 8.81 0.38
CA ARG A 46 13.39 9.21 -1.03
C ARG A 46 11.98 9.37 -1.58
N TYR A 47 10.99 8.83 -0.91
CA TYR A 47 9.59 8.81 -1.34
C TYR A 47 8.67 9.36 -0.27
N ILE A 48 7.62 10.01 -0.70
CA ILE A 48 6.45 10.27 0.14
C ILE A 48 5.72 8.94 0.30
N CYS A 49 5.68 8.38 1.52
CA CYS A 49 4.95 7.15 1.79
C CYS A 49 3.55 7.47 2.30
N CYS A 50 2.55 6.81 1.74
CA CYS A 50 1.14 6.95 2.11
C CYS A 50 0.48 5.58 2.24
N VAL A 51 -0.60 5.51 3.03
CA VAL A 51 -1.47 4.33 3.12
C VAL A 51 -2.76 4.60 2.34
N ALA A 52 -3.25 3.61 1.61
CA ALA A 52 -4.54 3.65 0.91
C ALA A 52 -5.37 2.41 1.25
N SER A 53 -6.48 2.60 1.97
CA SER A 53 -7.33 1.52 2.47
C SER A 53 -8.81 1.75 2.16
N ASN A 54 -9.56 0.67 1.90
CA ASN A 54 -11.02 0.72 1.78
C ASN A 54 -11.75 0.78 3.13
N ALA A 55 -11.02 1.00 4.23
CA ALA A 55 -11.59 1.09 5.57
C ALA A 55 -12.60 2.24 5.69
N ARG A 56 -13.70 1.99 6.40
CA ARG A 56 -14.78 2.95 6.67
C ARG A 56 -15.08 3.02 8.16
N GLY A 57 -15.66 4.12 8.60
CA GLY A 57 -16.13 4.30 9.98
C GLY A 57 -15.05 3.97 11.03
N PRO A 58 -15.36 3.12 12.03
CA PRO A 58 -14.44 2.75 13.11
C PRO A 58 -13.13 2.08 12.62
N GLU A 59 -13.17 1.33 11.51
CA GLU A 59 -11.99 0.70 10.93
C GLU A 59 -10.97 1.75 10.48
N ALA A 60 -11.43 2.82 9.83
CA ALA A 60 -10.55 3.89 9.39
C ALA A 60 -9.80 4.55 10.56
N THR A 61 -10.48 4.74 11.69
CA THR A 61 -9.85 5.26 12.93
C THR A 61 -8.84 4.27 13.49
N THR A 62 -9.16 2.98 13.46
CA THR A 62 -8.28 1.92 13.98
C THR A 62 -6.94 1.86 13.24
N LEU A 63 -6.91 2.12 11.93
CA LEU A 63 -5.67 2.12 11.15
C LEU A 63 -4.62 3.09 11.72
N GLY A 64 -5.01 4.32 12.04
CA GLY A 64 -4.11 5.31 12.65
C GLY A 64 -3.56 4.85 13.99
N ILE A 65 -4.42 4.27 14.85
CA ILE A 65 -4.02 3.74 16.16
C ILE A 65 -3.01 2.58 15.99
N VAL A 66 -3.20 1.71 15.02
CA VAL A 66 -2.27 0.60 14.76
C VAL A 66 -0.93 1.12 14.25
N LEU A 67 -0.92 2.10 13.35
CA LEU A 67 0.32 2.73 12.88
C LEU A 67 1.12 3.32 14.06
N GLU A 68 0.49 4.07 14.95
CA GLU A 68 1.13 4.62 16.15
C GLU A 68 1.69 3.52 17.06
N ARG A 69 0.91 2.48 17.34
CA ARG A 69 1.34 1.36 18.20
C ARG A 69 2.50 0.56 17.63
N THR A 70 2.59 0.46 16.32
CA THR A 70 3.68 -0.25 15.63
C THR A 70 4.89 0.67 15.37
N GLY A 71 4.76 1.98 15.62
CA GLY A 71 5.80 2.98 15.32
C GLY A 71 5.99 3.24 13.83
N LEU A 72 5.04 2.81 12.99
CA LEU A 72 5.07 3.03 11.55
C LEU A 72 4.51 4.39 11.14
N ASP A 73 3.76 5.07 12.01
CA ASP A 73 3.20 6.41 11.78
C ASP A 73 4.25 7.42 11.30
N ARG A 74 5.46 7.31 11.82
CA ARG A 74 6.59 8.19 11.45
C ARG A 74 7.00 8.12 9.98
N TYR A 75 6.66 7.06 9.27
CA TYR A 75 7.01 6.88 7.86
C TYR A 75 5.95 7.40 6.91
N PHE A 76 4.69 7.49 7.36
CA PHE A 76 3.57 7.83 6.50
C PHE A 76 3.15 9.29 6.63
N GLN A 77 3.10 10.00 5.50
CA GLN A 77 2.67 11.40 5.48
C GLN A 77 1.16 11.53 5.35
N ARG A 78 0.47 10.54 4.78
CA ARG A 78 -0.98 10.54 4.58
C ARG A 78 -1.55 9.14 4.77
N LEU A 79 -2.80 9.13 5.25
CA LEU A 79 -3.64 7.95 5.36
C LEU A 79 -4.93 8.22 4.59
N PHE A 80 -5.03 7.64 3.41
CA PHE A 80 -6.21 7.71 2.56
C PHE A 80 -7.12 6.52 2.86
N THR A 81 -8.35 6.79 3.25
CA THR A 81 -9.35 5.74 3.52
C THR A 81 -10.62 6.00 2.72
N ALA A 82 -11.41 4.95 2.45
CA ALA A 82 -12.71 5.14 1.82
C ALA A 82 -13.63 6.07 2.64
N HIS A 83 -13.40 6.15 3.95
CA HIS A 83 -14.13 7.08 4.82
C HIS A 83 -13.79 8.54 4.53
N THR A 84 -12.50 8.87 4.40
CA THR A 84 -12.04 10.26 4.17
C THR A 84 -12.18 10.69 2.71
N MET A 85 -12.01 9.75 1.77
CA MET A 85 -12.05 10.03 0.34
C MET A 85 -13.46 10.08 -0.25
N GLY A 86 -14.45 9.49 0.43
CA GLY A 86 -15.82 9.36 -0.09
C GLY A 86 -15.96 8.38 -1.26
N SER A 87 -14.88 7.71 -1.65
CA SER A 87 -14.79 6.70 -2.70
C SER A 87 -13.82 5.59 -2.25
N GLU A 88 -13.75 4.48 -2.96
CA GLU A 88 -12.92 3.33 -2.59
C GLU A 88 -12.23 2.71 -3.80
N LYS A 89 -11.14 1.97 -3.55
CA LYS A 89 -10.46 1.19 -4.59
C LYS A 89 -11.42 0.09 -5.10
N PRO A 90 -11.50 -0.17 -6.40
CA PRO A 90 -10.63 0.35 -7.47
C PRO A 90 -11.17 1.57 -8.22
N SER A 91 -12.09 2.36 -7.65
CA SER A 91 -12.72 3.45 -8.39
C SER A 91 -11.70 4.51 -8.85
N PRO A 92 -11.85 5.07 -10.06
CA PRO A 92 -10.99 6.16 -10.53
C PRO A 92 -10.98 7.36 -9.59
N GLU A 93 -12.13 7.71 -9.01
CA GLU A 93 -12.26 8.84 -8.09
C GLU A 93 -11.36 8.71 -6.86
N PHE A 94 -11.10 7.48 -6.40
CA PHE A 94 -10.22 7.24 -5.26
C PHE A 94 -8.76 7.55 -5.62
N PHE A 95 -8.28 7.03 -6.74
CA PHE A 95 -6.90 7.24 -7.18
C PHE A 95 -6.64 8.67 -7.66
N ASP A 96 -7.58 9.25 -8.41
CA ASP A 96 -7.50 10.66 -8.84
C ASP A 96 -7.48 11.60 -7.64
N GLY A 97 -8.27 11.31 -6.60
CA GLY A 97 -8.25 12.06 -5.36
C GLY A 97 -6.91 12.02 -4.64
N ILE A 98 -6.24 10.86 -4.60
CA ILE A 98 -4.89 10.72 -4.04
C ILE A 98 -3.89 11.57 -4.84
N LEU A 99 -3.88 11.44 -6.16
CA LEU A 99 -2.98 12.19 -7.04
C LEU A 99 -3.16 13.70 -6.89
N GLN A 100 -4.42 14.14 -6.82
CA GLN A 100 -4.76 15.55 -6.61
C GLN A 100 -4.27 16.07 -5.25
N GLU A 101 -4.49 15.30 -4.18
CA GLU A 101 -4.08 15.72 -2.83
C GLU A 101 -2.56 15.75 -2.65
N LEU A 102 -1.85 14.84 -3.32
CA LEU A 102 -0.38 14.81 -3.30
C LEU A 102 0.27 15.80 -4.26
N GLU A 103 -0.47 16.30 -5.25
CA GLU A 103 0.04 17.14 -6.35
C GLU A 103 1.21 16.48 -7.10
N ILE A 104 1.13 15.16 -7.31
CA ILE A 104 2.15 14.33 -7.95
C ILE A 104 1.55 13.70 -9.21
N ALA A 105 2.34 13.65 -10.29
CA ALA A 105 1.94 12.98 -11.51
C ALA A 105 1.79 11.47 -11.28
N ALA A 106 0.81 10.83 -11.91
CA ALA A 106 0.53 9.40 -11.72
C ALA A 106 1.75 8.51 -11.96
N ILE A 107 2.55 8.81 -12.98
CA ILE A 107 3.76 8.06 -13.32
C ILE A 107 4.85 8.12 -12.23
N ASP A 108 4.84 9.15 -11.39
CA ASP A 108 5.74 9.31 -10.26
C ASP A 108 5.20 8.67 -8.97
N CYS A 109 4.03 8.03 -9.03
CA CYS A 109 3.42 7.28 -7.94
C CYS A 109 3.51 5.78 -8.19
N ILE A 110 3.81 5.02 -7.15
CA ILE A 110 3.86 3.55 -7.15
C ILE A 110 2.78 3.05 -6.20
N MET A 111 1.86 2.22 -6.68
CA MET A 111 0.92 1.48 -5.83
C MET A 111 1.48 0.11 -5.48
N VAL A 112 1.51 -0.21 -4.20
CA VAL A 112 1.92 -1.52 -3.66
C VAL A 112 0.72 -2.15 -2.96
N GLY A 113 0.30 -3.33 -3.40
CA GLY A 113 -0.85 -4.01 -2.81
C GLY A 113 -0.92 -5.49 -3.16
N ASP A 114 -1.79 -6.21 -2.45
CA ASP A 114 -1.99 -7.66 -2.63
C ASP A 114 -3.23 -8.01 -3.46
N ASP A 115 -4.22 -7.12 -3.50
CA ASP A 115 -5.44 -7.34 -4.29
C ASP A 115 -5.27 -6.80 -5.71
N TYR A 116 -5.22 -7.73 -6.67
CA TYR A 116 -5.01 -7.37 -8.07
C TYR A 116 -6.03 -6.35 -8.60
N TRP A 117 -7.32 -6.56 -8.31
CA TRP A 117 -8.38 -5.70 -8.83
C TRP A 117 -8.45 -4.34 -8.14
N ARG A 118 -8.38 -4.34 -6.83
CA ARG A 118 -8.51 -3.11 -6.04
C ARG A 118 -7.28 -2.23 -6.16
N ASP A 119 -6.10 -2.84 -6.02
CA ASP A 119 -4.85 -2.10 -5.93
C ASP A 119 -4.21 -1.93 -7.31
N ILE A 120 -3.95 -3.03 -8.00
CA ILE A 120 -3.11 -3.02 -9.20
C ILE A 120 -3.88 -2.50 -10.41
N SER A 121 -5.02 -3.12 -10.74
CA SER A 121 -5.83 -2.73 -11.89
C SER A 121 -6.33 -1.29 -11.77
N GLY A 122 -6.81 -0.88 -10.59
CA GLY A 122 -7.26 0.48 -10.34
C GLY A 122 -6.17 1.53 -10.48
N ALA A 123 -4.99 1.28 -9.88
CA ALA A 123 -3.84 2.18 -9.98
C ALA A 123 -3.29 2.28 -11.41
N LYS A 124 -3.21 1.16 -12.13
CA LYS A 124 -2.82 1.16 -13.56
C LYS A 124 -3.77 2.00 -14.41
N ALA A 125 -5.06 1.86 -14.19
CA ALA A 125 -6.06 2.67 -14.88
C ALA A 125 -5.91 4.17 -14.63
N ALA A 126 -5.41 4.56 -13.44
CA ALA A 126 -5.07 5.94 -13.09
C ALA A 126 -3.69 6.38 -13.62
N GLY A 127 -2.93 5.51 -14.29
CA GLY A 127 -1.61 5.81 -14.85
C GLY A 127 -0.45 5.68 -13.84
N MET A 128 -0.68 5.11 -12.67
CA MET A 128 0.37 4.82 -11.69
C MET A 128 1.22 3.62 -12.10
N ARG A 129 2.44 3.55 -11.58
CA ARG A 129 3.25 2.34 -11.58
C ARG A 129 2.79 1.41 -10.46
N THR A 130 3.00 0.10 -10.61
CA THR A 130 2.43 -0.89 -9.70
C THR A 130 3.42 -1.98 -9.31
N ILE A 131 3.37 -2.37 -8.04
CA ILE A 131 4.06 -3.55 -7.49
C ILE A 131 3.00 -4.44 -6.85
N TRP A 132 2.81 -5.62 -7.42
CA TRP A 132 1.85 -6.59 -6.91
C TRP A 132 2.52 -7.57 -5.95
N LEU A 133 2.04 -7.59 -4.70
CA LEU A 133 2.46 -8.55 -3.69
C LEU A 133 1.56 -9.78 -3.75
N THR A 134 2.10 -10.91 -4.20
CA THR A 134 1.36 -12.17 -4.26
C THR A 134 2.25 -13.36 -3.91
N PRO A 135 1.83 -14.26 -3.01
CA PRO A 135 2.58 -15.47 -2.70
C PRO A 135 2.54 -16.51 -3.85
N SER A 136 1.60 -16.37 -4.77
CA SER A 136 1.43 -17.27 -5.91
C SER A 136 2.26 -16.77 -7.10
N ARG A 137 3.08 -17.64 -7.69
CA ARG A 137 3.74 -17.39 -8.99
C ARG A 137 2.73 -17.59 -10.13
N THR A 138 1.76 -16.71 -10.26
CA THR A 138 0.92 -16.65 -11.45
C THR A 138 1.44 -15.53 -12.34
N THR A 139 2.27 -15.90 -13.32
CA THR A 139 2.93 -14.95 -14.22
C THR A 139 2.08 -14.56 -15.43
N ASP A 140 0.95 -15.19 -15.64
CA ASP A 140 0.26 -15.13 -16.94
C ASP A 140 -0.88 -14.10 -17.02
N GLU A 141 -1.25 -13.41 -15.94
CA GLU A 141 -2.39 -12.49 -15.94
C GLU A 141 -2.08 -11.10 -15.36
N ALA A 142 -0.85 -10.85 -14.92
CA ALA A 142 -0.54 -9.65 -14.21
C ALA A 142 -0.06 -8.53 -15.14
N ASP A 143 -0.88 -7.52 -15.31
CA ASP A 143 -0.49 -6.22 -15.88
C ASP A 143 0.26 -5.33 -14.85
N ALA A 144 0.75 -5.93 -13.78
CA ALA A 144 1.60 -5.25 -12.81
C ALA A 144 2.99 -5.00 -13.40
N ASP A 145 3.57 -3.84 -13.12
CA ASP A 145 4.91 -3.51 -13.62
C ASP A 145 5.99 -4.38 -12.96
N VAL A 146 5.82 -4.70 -11.67
CA VAL A 146 6.67 -5.65 -10.92
C VAL A 146 5.79 -6.53 -10.03
N VAL A 147 6.18 -7.81 -9.89
CA VAL A 147 5.55 -8.77 -8.97
C VAL A 147 6.56 -9.19 -7.91
N ILE A 148 6.16 -9.16 -6.64
CA ILE A 148 6.95 -9.63 -5.49
C ILE A 148 6.18 -10.67 -4.69
N ASN A 149 6.89 -11.53 -3.97
CA ASN A 149 6.27 -12.55 -3.13
C ASN A 149 6.36 -12.22 -1.62
N SER A 150 7.18 -11.25 -1.26
CA SER A 150 7.41 -10.78 0.10
C SER A 150 7.76 -9.30 0.08
N MET A 151 7.38 -8.56 1.13
CA MET A 151 7.77 -7.16 1.31
C MET A 151 9.29 -6.98 1.49
N GLU A 152 10.03 -8.03 1.81
CA GLU A 152 11.51 -8.03 1.82
C GLU A 152 12.11 -7.73 0.43
N GLN A 153 11.35 -7.94 -0.65
CA GLN A 153 11.76 -7.66 -2.03
C GLN A 153 11.40 -6.24 -2.49
N LEU A 154 10.70 -5.47 -1.66
CA LEU A 154 10.12 -4.19 -2.09
C LEU A 154 11.14 -3.17 -2.52
N VAL A 155 12.25 -3.03 -1.79
CA VAL A 155 13.31 -2.06 -2.10
C VAL A 155 13.90 -2.33 -3.49
N ASP A 156 14.21 -3.58 -3.80
CA ASP A 156 14.73 -3.99 -5.11
C ASP A 156 13.70 -3.81 -6.23
N ALA A 157 12.42 -4.06 -5.93
CA ALA A 157 11.33 -3.85 -6.87
C ALA A 157 11.18 -2.36 -7.24
N VAL A 158 11.25 -1.47 -6.24
CA VAL A 158 11.23 -0.02 -6.47
C VAL A 158 12.43 0.42 -7.29
N ALA A 159 13.64 -0.08 -6.97
CA ALA A 159 14.85 0.22 -7.75
C ALA A 159 14.73 -0.25 -9.21
N THR A 160 14.08 -1.38 -9.45
CA THR A 160 13.79 -1.87 -10.81
C THR A 160 12.90 -0.90 -11.57
N LEU A 161 11.82 -0.41 -10.96
CA LEU A 161 10.95 0.60 -11.58
C LEU A 161 11.68 1.91 -11.86
N ASP A 162 12.53 2.35 -10.95
CA ASP A 162 13.31 3.58 -11.13
C ASP A 162 14.28 3.50 -12.30
N SER A 163 14.87 2.33 -12.54
CA SER A 163 15.79 2.11 -13.66
C SER A 163 15.11 2.08 -15.03
N GLN A 164 13.79 1.87 -15.06
CA GLN A 164 12.97 1.84 -16.28
C GLN A 164 12.36 3.22 -16.61
N SER A 165 12.53 4.20 -15.71
CA SER A 165 12.06 5.56 -15.96
C SER A 165 13.00 6.25 -16.97
N PRO A 166 12.46 6.91 -18.00
CA PRO A 166 13.24 7.59 -19.02
C PRO A 166 14.05 8.78 -18.49
#